data_234dcb35e4e2d1f40518c820efbe9be4
#
_entry.id   234dcb35e4e2d1f40518c820efbe9be4
#
_cell.length_a   1.000
_cell.length_b   1.000
_cell.length_c   1.000
_cell.angle_alpha   90.00
_cell.angle_beta   90.00
_cell.angle_gamma   90.00
#
_symmetry.space_group_name_H-M   'P 1'
#
loop_
_entity.id
_entity.type
_entity.pdbx_description
1 polymer ?
#
loop_
_entity_poly.entity_id
_entity_poly.type
_entity_poly.pdbx_seq_one_letter_code
_entity_poly.pdbx_strand_id
1 'polypeptide(L)'
;MKRAFAILFLIPVPLFLGGCAHPLPRYEPPLPRAAVQKVRTTAYTHTESDHVRYRNLTALGTPLRSGPLVHSAAADWARWPCGTMFRIRSTGEIFEVDDYGFALSGVNTIDLYKPTRRHMKEWGVRRVTIEILKWGDPWASYRKMVRVRTYRHIRRMMKEIRMWFGGHRPPEPVCPMLPPQTRQPVKPR
;
A
#
# COMPACT_ATOMS: atom_id res chain seq x y z
N MET A 1 -54.00 -52.60 6.01
CA MET A 1 -52.62 -52.17 6.38
C MET A 1 -52.16 -51.10 5.38
N LYS A 2 -52.23 -49.82 5.78
CA LYS A 2 -51.78 -48.65 4.91
C LYS A 2 -50.42 -48.25 5.38
N ARG A 3 -49.39 -48.39 4.50
CA ARG A 3 -48.03 -47.97 4.76
C ARG A 3 -47.91 -46.49 4.37
N ALA A 4 -47.66 -45.61 5.33
CA ALA A 4 -47.34 -44.18 5.09
C ALA A 4 -45.86 -44.07 4.74
N PHE A 5 -45.57 -43.56 3.54
CA PHE A 5 -44.22 -43.16 3.12
C PHE A 5 -43.97 -41.72 3.61
N ALA A 6 -43.04 -41.56 4.56
CA ALA A 6 -42.57 -40.27 4.96
C ALA A 6 -41.49 -39.77 3.95
N ILE A 7 -41.82 -38.73 3.21
CA ILE A 7 -40.88 -38.05 2.32
C ILE A 7 -40.06 -37.05 3.16
N LEU A 8 -38.79 -37.39 3.38
CA LEU A 8 -37.84 -36.53 4.07
C LEU A 8 -37.36 -35.42 3.10
N PHE A 9 -37.87 -34.21 3.27
CA PHE A 9 -37.39 -33.03 2.54
C PHE A 9 -36.03 -32.61 3.08
N LEU A 10 -34.94 -32.92 2.35
CA LEU A 10 -33.61 -32.36 2.58
C LEU A 10 -33.62 -30.91 2.14
N ILE A 11 -33.66 -29.98 3.08
CA ILE A 11 -33.49 -28.54 2.82
C ILE A 11 -31.98 -28.30 2.61
N PRO A 12 -31.52 -27.81 1.43
CA PRO A 12 -30.12 -27.48 1.24
C PRO A 12 -29.79 -26.24 2.08
N VAL A 13 -28.95 -26.42 3.10
CA VAL A 13 -28.38 -25.31 3.85
C VAL A 13 -27.34 -24.62 2.96
N PRO A 14 -27.54 -23.34 2.58
CA PRO A 14 -26.53 -22.63 1.80
C PRO A 14 -25.29 -22.44 2.66
N LEU A 15 -24.20 -23.09 2.25
CA LEU A 15 -22.88 -22.91 2.86
C LEU A 15 -22.35 -21.52 2.43
N PHE A 16 -22.64 -20.49 3.24
CA PHE A 16 -22.03 -19.18 3.07
C PHE A 16 -20.53 -19.28 3.40
N LEU A 17 -19.71 -19.54 2.39
CA LEU A 17 -18.26 -19.33 2.45
C LEU A 17 -18.01 -17.81 2.48
N GLY A 18 -18.25 -17.22 3.64
CA GLY A 18 -17.89 -15.82 3.91
C GLY A 18 -16.39 -15.71 3.95
N GLY A 19 -15.76 -15.45 2.79
CA GLY A 19 -14.36 -15.06 2.75
C GLY A 19 -14.18 -13.81 3.61
N CYS A 20 -13.37 -13.87 4.66
CA CYS A 20 -13.02 -12.74 5.53
C CYS A 20 -12.20 -11.71 4.76
N ALA A 21 -12.86 -10.93 3.91
CA ALA A 21 -12.25 -9.77 3.28
C ALA A 21 -12.12 -8.68 4.35
N HIS A 22 -10.91 -8.46 4.87
CA HIS A 22 -10.65 -7.37 5.80
C HIS A 22 -11.18 -6.05 5.21
N PRO A 23 -12.00 -5.28 5.95
CA PRO A 23 -12.51 -4.01 5.48
C PRO A 23 -11.35 -3.03 5.28
N LEU A 24 -11.47 -2.16 4.27
CA LEU A 24 -10.51 -1.07 4.11
C LEU A 24 -10.54 -0.15 5.35
N PRO A 25 -9.42 0.49 5.70
CA PRO A 25 -9.39 1.49 6.76
C PRO A 25 -10.47 2.55 6.56
N ARG A 26 -10.98 3.09 7.69
CA ARG A 26 -11.92 4.21 7.66
C ARG A 26 -11.27 5.38 6.94
N TYR A 27 -11.99 5.96 5.97
CA TYR A 27 -11.48 7.08 5.20
C TYR A 27 -11.33 8.33 6.07
N GLU A 28 -10.18 8.98 5.95
CA GLU A 28 -9.91 10.29 6.52
C GLU A 28 -9.83 11.33 5.38
N PRO A 29 -10.41 12.53 5.53
CA PRO A 29 -10.16 13.60 4.58
C PRO A 29 -8.67 13.87 4.42
N PRO A 30 -8.17 14.06 3.17
CA PRO A 30 -6.75 14.31 2.95
C PRO A 30 -6.30 15.63 3.60
N LEU A 31 -5.07 15.66 4.06
CA LEU A 31 -4.45 16.90 4.49
C LEU A 31 -4.20 17.83 3.28
N PRO A 32 -4.24 19.15 3.48
CA PRO A 32 -3.80 20.10 2.46
C PRO A 32 -2.37 19.79 1.98
N ARG A 33 -2.09 19.97 0.69
CA ARG A 33 -0.73 19.85 0.12
C ARG A 33 0.12 21.06 0.50
N ALA A 34 0.49 21.12 1.77
CA ALA A 34 1.36 22.17 2.30
C ALA A 34 2.80 21.66 2.42
N ALA A 35 3.76 22.59 2.40
CA ALA A 35 5.18 22.28 2.59
C ALA A 35 5.46 21.73 4.01
N VAL A 36 4.63 22.10 4.98
CA VAL A 36 4.73 21.63 6.37
C VAL A 36 3.41 20.99 6.75
N GLN A 37 3.47 19.77 7.26
CA GLN A 37 2.29 19.01 7.64
C GLN A 37 2.48 18.36 9.01
N LYS A 38 1.41 18.27 9.80
CA LYS A 38 1.36 17.49 11.04
C LYS A 38 0.68 16.15 10.74
N VAL A 39 1.44 15.06 10.81
CA VAL A 39 1.00 13.72 10.40
C VAL A 39 1.10 12.73 11.55
N ARG A 40 0.28 11.69 11.50
CA ARG A 40 0.47 10.50 12.31
C ARG A 40 1.55 9.65 11.67
N THR A 41 2.47 9.12 12.48
CA THR A 41 3.45 8.14 12.01
C THR A 41 3.38 6.88 12.85
N THR A 42 3.61 5.75 12.19
CA THR A 42 3.86 4.44 12.75
C THR A 42 5.24 3.97 12.29
N ALA A 43 5.64 2.77 12.63
CA ALA A 43 6.87 2.18 12.11
C ALA A 43 6.65 0.70 11.78
N TYR A 44 7.31 0.22 10.73
CA TYR A 44 7.29 -1.17 10.30
C TYR A 44 8.70 -1.72 10.07
N THR A 45 8.81 -3.04 9.99
CA THR A 45 10.06 -3.73 9.66
C THR A 45 9.81 -4.89 8.72
N HIS A 46 10.80 -5.23 7.89
CA HIS A 46 10.72 -6.34 6.94
C HIS A 46 10.51 -7.73 7.58
N THR A 47 10.62 -7.83 8.92
CA THR A 47 10.43 -9.08 9.68
C THR A 47 9.00 -9.26 10.21
N GLU A 48 8.06 -8.36 9.90
CA GLU A 48 6.66 -8.51 10.26
C GLU A 48 5.95 -9.52 9.33
N SER A 49 4.93 -10.19 9.86
CA SER A 49 4.26 -11.31 9.19
C SER A 49 3.65 -10.95 7.84
N ASP A 50 3.15 -9.74 7.69
CA ASP A 50 2.57 -9.20 6.45
C ASP A 50 3.63 -8.73 5.44
N HIS A 51 4.86 -8.44 5.90
CA HIS A 51 5.96 -8.00 5.07
C HIS A 51 6.95 -9.11 4.67
N VAL A 52 7.07 -10.20 5.45
CA VAL A 52 8.04 -11.29 5.24
C VAL A 52 8.04 -11.83 3.80
N ARG A 53 6.88 -11.95 3.16
CA ARG A 53 6.75 -12.42 1.76
C ARG A 53 7.44 -11.51 0.75
N TYR A 54 7.63 -10.23 1.06
CA TYR A 54 8.29 -9.23 0.22
C TYR A 54 9.77 -9.08 0.56
N ARG A 55 10.24 -9.79 1.59
CA ARG A 55 11.62 -9.72 2.10
C ARG A 55 11.94 -8.28 2.54
N ASN A 56 13.12 -7.77 2.13
CA ASN A 56 13.55 -6.39 2.39
C ASN A 56 13.30 -5.45 1.19
N LEU A 57 12.22 -5.68 0.44
CA LEU A 57 11.90 -4.90 -0.75
C LEU A 57 10.70 -3.99 -0.50
N THR A 58 10.75 -2.81 -1.09
CA THR A 58 9.64 -1.86 -1.17
C THR A 58 8.63 -2.29 -2.25
N ALA A 59 7.49 -1.61 -2.32
CA ALA A 59 6.52 -1.79 -3.41
C ALA A 59 7.09 -1.43 -4.80
N LEU A 60 8.23 -0.74 -4.87
CA LEU A 60 8.97 -0.48 -6.10
C LEU A 60 9.91 -1.62 -6.51
N GLY A 61 10.10 -2.62 -5.64
CA GLY A 61 11.07 -3.69 -5.83
C GLY A 61 12.51 -3.27 -5.53
N THR A 62 12.73 -2.14 -4.90
CA THR A 62 14.03 -1.67 -4.42
C THR A 62 14.25 -2.09 -2.98
N PRO A 63 15.51 -2.28 -2.51
CA PRO A 63 15.77 -2.56 -1.11
C PRO A 63 15.24 -1.47 -0.17
N LEU A 64 14.66 -1.88 0.96
CA LEU A 64 14.29 -0.97 2.05
C LEU A 64 15.53 -0.29 2.60
N ARG A 65 15.47 1.01 2.77
CA ARG A 65 16.60 1.85 3.17
C ARG A 65 16.48 2.31 4.62
N SER A 66 17.56 2.18 5.36
CA SER A 66 17.74 2.74 6.71
C SER A 66 19.17 3.26 6.85
N GLY A 67 19.62 4.04 5.87
CA GLY A 67 20.97 4.57 5.82
C GLY A 67 21.08 5.99 6.38
N PRO A 68 22.28 6.58 6.41
CA PRO A 68 22.51 7.90 7.00
C PRO A 68 21.88 9.05 6.22
N LEU A 69 21.57 8.86 4.94
CA LEU A 69 21.06 9.93 4.07
C LEU A 69 19.53 9.91 3.94
N VAL A 70 18.96 8.76 3.58
CA VAL A 70 17.52 8.64 3.29
C VAL A 70 17.01 7.28 3.76
N HIS A 71 15.85 7.29 4.40
CA HIS A 71 15.12 6.11 4.85
C HIS A 71 13.89 5.86 3.97
N SER A 72 13.44 4.60 3.90
CA SER A 72 12.19 4.23 3.26
C SER A 72 10.99 4.56 4.14
N ALA A 73 9.87 4.93 3.50
CA ALA A 73 8.58 5.10 4.16
C ALA A 73 7.45 4.57 3.27
N ALA A 74 6.44 3.99 3.92
CA ALA A 74 5.19 3.61 3.28
C ALA A 74 4.11 4.67 3.55
N ALA A 75 3.28 4.97 2.54
CA ALA A 75 2.17 5.91 2.68
C ALA A 75 1.07 5.63 1.66
N ASP A 76 -0.06 6.33 1.78
CA ASP A 76 -1.05 6.39 0.70
C ASP A 76 -0.49 7.23 -0.46
N TRP A 77 -0.27 6.61 -1.62
CA TRP A 77 0.32 7.27 -2.78
C TRP A 77 -0.59 8.30 -3.46
N ALA A 78 -1.86 8.36 -3.10
CA ALA A 78 -2.70 9.47 -3.54
C ALA A 78 -2.40 10.74 -2.73
N ARG A 79 -2.00 10.61 -1.47
CA ARG A 79 -1.71 11.71 -0.54
C ARG A 79 -0.26 12.14 -0.59
N TRP A 80 0.64 11.18 -0.49
CA TRP A 80 2.09 11.32 -0.63
C TRP A 80 2.57 10.41 -1.77
N PRO A 81 2.56 10.92 -3.02
CA PRO A 81 2.96 10.12 -4.17
C PRO A 81 4.34 9.51 -4.01
N CYS A 82 4.55 8.35 -4.62
CA CYS A 82 5.84 7.69 -4.70
C CYS A 82 6.95 8.66 -5.13
N GLY A 83 8.07 8.69 -4.40
CA GLY A 83 9.16 9.64 -4.58
C GLY A 83 8.98 10.96 -3.82
N THR A 84 7.91 11.12 -3.00
CA THR A 84 7.81 12.23 -2.06
C THR A 84 8.91 12.10 -1.02
N MET A 85 9.72 13.15 -0.87
CA MET A 85 10.75 13.23 0.16
C MET A 85 10.33 14.23 1.24
N PHE A 86 10.54 13.87 2.49
CA PHE A 86 10.22 14.71 3.63
C PHE A 86 11.24 14.57 4.75
N ARG A 87 11.37 15.61 5.57
CA ARG A 87 12.16 15.62 6.79
C ARG A 87 11.25 15.63 8.00
N ILE A 88 11.54 14.82 9.00
CA ILE A 88 10.90 14.91 10.32
C ILE A 88 11.62 16.02 11.09
N ARG A 89 10.91 17.09 11.45
CA ARG A 89 11.53 18.27 12.09
C ARG A 89 12.19 17.98 13.43
N SER A 90 11.62 17.05 14.20
CA SER A 90 12.14 16.74 15.54
C SER A 90 13.39 15.88 15.55
N THR A 91 13.62 15.04 14.52
CA THR A 91 14.76 14.13 14.46
C THR A 91 15.78 14.53 13.38
N GLY A 92 15.37 15.34 12.41
CA GLY A 92 16.16 15.69 11.24
C GLY A 92 16.24 14.57 10.18
N GLU A 93 15.74 13.37 10.48
CA GLU A 93 15.75 12.24 9.55
C GLU A 93 14.96 12.54 8.27
N ILE A 94 15.52 12.14 7.13
CA ILE A 94 14.88 12.29 5.81
C ILE A 94 14.36 10.95 5.34
N PHE A 95 13.13 10.94 4.86
CA PHE A 95 12.44 9.76 4.32
C PHE A 95 12.01 10.00 2.88
N GLU A 96 11.94 8.92 2.13
CA GLU A 96 11.30 8.88 0.80
C GLU A 96 10.14 7.89 0.85
N VAL A 97 9.00 8.31 0.32
CA VAL A 97 7.84 7.42 0.11
C VAL A 97 8.12 6.52 -1.10
N ASP A 98 8.49 5.29 -0.85
CA ASP A 98 8.82 4.27 -1.85
C ASP A 98 8.02 2.98 -1.67
N ASP A 99 7.15 2.97 -0.64
CA ASP A 99 6.31 1.84 -0.30
C ASP A 99 4.86 2.27 0.00
N TYR A 100 3.95 1.29 0.07
CA TYR A 100 2.55 1.50 0.47
C TYR A 100 2.04 0.29 1.27
N GLY A 101 0.96 0.48 2.01
CA GLY A 101 0.34 -0.61 2.78
C GLY A 101 -1.19 -0.59 2.70
N PHE A 102 -1.80 -1.79 2.91
CA PHE A 102 -3.27 -1.91 2.99
C PHE A 102 -3.85 -0.97 4.05
N ALA A 103 -3.22 -0.93 5.23
CA ALA A 103 -3.66 -0.13 6.38
C ALA A 103 -3.48 1.38 6.19
N LEU A 104 -2.72 1.80 5.18
CA LEU A 104 -2.41 3.21 4.91
C LEU A 104 -3.35 3.84 3.89
N SER A 105 -4.10 3.01 3.13
CA SER A 105 -4.99 3.51 2.09
C SER A 105 -6.14 4.32 2.67
N GLY A 106 -6.25 5.59 2.26
CA GLY A 106 -7.30 6.51 2.68
C GLY A 106 -7.12 7.11 4.08
N VAL A 107 -5.94 7.01 4.70
CA VAL A 107 -5.65 7.59 6.02
C VAL A 107 -4.44 8.53 5.98
N ASN A 108 -4.38 9.46 6.94
CA ASN A 108 -3.28 10.44 7.05
C ASN A 108 -2.15 9.92 7.94
N THR A 109 -1.69 8.69 7.63
CA THR A 109 -0.60 8.03 8.36
C THR A 109 0.54 7.73 7.40
N ILE A 110 1.76 7.98 7.83
CA ILE A 110 3.00 7.56 7.17
C ILE A 110 3.65 6.50 8.05
N ASP A 111 4.04 5.37 7.47
CA ASP A 111 4.68 4.27 8.16
C ASP A 111 6.18 4.27 7.84
N LEU A 112 7.02 4.38 8.86
CA LEU A 112 8.46 4.59 8.74
C LEU A 112 9.18 3.25 8.81
N TYR A 113 9.99 2.93 7.81
CA TYR A 113 10.81 1.73 7.88
C TYR A 113 11.86 1.85 8.98
N LYS A 114 11.94 0.82 9.81
CA LYS A 114 12.98 0.65 10.83
C LYS A 114 13.61 -0.74 10.68
N PRO A 115 14.95 -0.87 10.72
CA PRO A 115 15.64 -2.12 10.34
C PRO A 115 15.40 -3.27 11.32
N THR A 116 15.00 -2.97 12.56
CA THR A 116 14.76 -3.99 13.59
C THR A 116 13.45 -3.78 14.32
N ARG A 117 12.87 -4.86 14.85
CA ARG A 117 11.68 -4.80 15.71
C ARG A 117 11.87 -3.92 16.94
N ARG A 118 13.11 -3.84 17.45
CA ARG A 118 13.45 -2.96 18.57
C ARG A 118 13.24 -1.50 18.17
N HIS A 119 13.89 -1.03 17.11
CA HIS A 119 13.74 0.35 16.63
C HIS A 119 12.31 0.69 16.23
N MET A 120 11.58 -0.27 15.63
CA MET A 120 10.15 -0.13 15.32
C MET A 120 9.32 0.12 16.59
N LYS A 121 9.53 -0.68 17.65
CA LYS A 121 8.84 -0.53 18.95
C LYS A 121 9.22 0.77 19.67
N GLU A 122 10.48 1.16 19.62
CA GLU A 122 10.98 2.42 20.18
C GLU A 122 10.35 3.64 19.50
N TRP A 123 10.10 3.56 18.17
CA TRP A 123 9.36 4.59 17.48
C TRP A 123 7.89 4.59 17.90
N GLY A 124 7.23 3.45 17.84
CA GLY A 124 5.82 3.29 18.16
C GLY A 124 4.90 4.13 17.27
N VAL A 125 3.86 4.73 17.88
CA VAL A 125 2.89 5.59 17.20
C VAL A 125 3.00 7.01 17.76
N ARG A 126 3.22 7.99 16.88
CA ARG A 126 3.33 9.39 17.30
C ARG A 126 2.85 10.37 16.23
N ARG A 127 2.53 11.60 16.64
CA ARG A 127 2.28 12.70 15.71
C ARG A 127 3.54 13.55 15.60
N VAL A 128 4.00 13.77 14.37
CA VAL A 128 5.19 14.57 14.08
C VAL A 128 4.87 15.66 13.07
N THR A 129 5.70 16.70 13.07
CA THR A 129 5.71 17.71 12.01
C THR A 129 6.73 17.29 10.97
N ILE A 130 6.28 17.13 9.74
CA ILE A 130 7.13 16.88 8.58
C ILE A 130 7.24 18.11 7.72
N GLU A 131 8.39 18.27 7.07
CA GLU A 131 8.66 19.26 6.05
C GLU A 131 8.85 18.53 4.72
N ILE A 132 8.01 18.82 3.74
CA ILE A 132 8.11 18.24 2.41
C ILE A 132 9.25 18.90 1.66
N LEU A 133 10.29 18.14 1.36
CA LEU A 133 11.45 18.57 0.59
C LEU A 133 11.19 18.48 -0.91
N LYS A 134 10.42 17.46 -1.32
CA LYS A 134 10.06 17.21 -2.71
C LYS A 134 8.76 16.42 -2.77
N TRP A 135 7.83 16.84 -3.61
CA TRP A 135 6.65 16.05 -3.93
C TRP A 135 6.97 15.01 -5.01
N GLY A 136 6.48 13.79 -4.81
CA GLY A 136 6.48 12.76 -5.84
C GLY A 136 5.45 13.05 -6.94
N ASP A 137 5.52 12.28 -8.02
CA ASP A 137 4.59 12.39 -9.15
C ASP A 137 3.37 11.46 -8.93
N PRO A 138 2.13 12.02 -8.82
CA PRO A 138 0.92 11.23 -8.67
C PRO A 138 0.68 10.27 -9.83
N TRP A 139 0.97 10.69 -11.06
CA TRP A 139 0.73 9.87 -12.24
C TRP A 139 1.78 8.78 -12.42
N ALA A 140 3.04 9.02 -12.02
CA ALA A 140 4.04 7.97 -11.94
C ALA A 140 3.61 6.90 -10.91
N SER A 141 3.08 7.31 -9.76
CA SER A 141 2.50 6.41 -8.76
C SER A 141 1.34 5.61 -9.33
N TYR A 142 0.41 6.27 -10.03
CA TYR A 142 -0.71 5.61 -10.69
C TYR A 142 -0.24 4.54 -11.68
N ARG A 143 0.71 4.85 -12.57
CA ARG A 143 1.24 3.90 -13.55
C ARG A 143 1.86 2.66 -12.89
N LYS A 144 2.57 2.83 -11.78
CA LYS A 144 3.15 1.70 -11.02
C LYS A 144 2.07 0.80 -10.43
N MET A 145 0.98 1.37 -9.93
CA MET A 145 -0.14 0.65 -9.34
C MET A 145 -1.03 -0.11 -10.35
N VAL A 146 -1.00 0.23 -11.64
CA VAL A 146 -1.82 -0.44 -12.67
C VAL A 146 -1.66 -1.96 -12.68
N ARG A 147 -0.44 -2.46 -12.47
CA ARG A 147 -0.14 -3.91 -12.50
C ARG A 147 -0.75 -4.68 -11.32
N VAL A 148 -1.05 -3.98 -10.22
CA VAL A 148 -1.58 -4.56 -8.97
C VAL A 148 -2.98 -4.03 -8.62
N ARG A 149 -3.69 -3.47 -9.60
CA ARG A 149 -5.03 -2.85 -9.44
C ARG A 149 -6.14 -3.81 -8.99
N THR A 150 -5.87 -5.10 -8.89
CA THR A 150 -6.81 -6.10 -8.38
C THR A 150 -7.09 -5.93 -6.88
N TYR A 151 -6.15 -5.36 -6.14
CA TYR A 151 -6.30 -5.10 -4.71
C TYR A 151 -7.20 -3.88 -4.43
N ARG A 152 -8.09 -3.99 -3.44
CA ARG A 152 -9.07 -2.93 -3.09
C ARG A 152 -8.42 -1.62 -2.66
N HIS A 153 -7.38 -1.67 -1.85
CA HIS A 153 -6.64 -0.49 -1.39
C HIS A 153 -5.94 0.23 -2.55
N ILE A 154 -5.38 -0.51 -3.49
CA ILE A 154 -4.78 0.06 -4.71
C ILE A 154 -5.84 0.79 -5.55
N ARG A 155 -7.01 0.18 -5.76
CA ARG A 155 -8.10 0.84 -6.50
C ARG A 155 -8.56 2.13 -5.83
N ARG A 156 -8.57 2.18 -4.47
CA ARG A 156 -8.87 3.41 -3.71
C ARG A 156 -7.87 4.50 -4.05
N MET A 157 -6.58 4.26 -3.88
CA MET A 157 -5.53 5.22 -4.19
C MET A 157 -5.57 5.69 -5.64
N MET A 158 -5.73 4.78 -6.60
CA MET A 158 -5.86 5.12 -8.02
C MET A 158 -7.08 5.99 -8.30
N LYS A 159 -8.22 5.73 -7.66
CA LYS A 159 -9.43 6.55 -7.78
C LYS A 159 -9.17 7.96 -7.26
N GLU A 160 -8.54 8.11 -6.10
CA GLU A 160 -8.24 9.40 -5.49
C GLU A 160 -7.25 10.21 -6.35
N ILE A 161 -6.21 9.58 -6.90
CA ILE A 161 -5.29 10.25 -7.83
C ILE A 161 -6.05 10.83 -9.04
N ARG A 162 -6.95 10.05 -9.63
CA ARG A 162 -7.77 10.55 -10.75
C ARG A 162 -8.68 11.71 -10.35
N MET A 163 -9.27 11.65 -9.15
CA MET A 163 -10.15 12.71 -8.66
C MET A 163 -9.40 14.03 -8.41
N TRP A 164 -8.20 13.95 -7.83
CA TRP A 164 -7.48 15.16 -7.40
C TRP A 164 -6.54 15.73 -8.47
N PHE A 165 -6.08 14.89 -9.39
CA PHE A 165 -5.09 15.28 -10.40
C PHE A 165 -5.59 15.05 -11.84
N GLY A 166 -6.88 14.68 -12.03
CA GLY A 166 -7.43 14.29 -13.33
C GLY A 166 -7.44 15.39 -14.39
N GLY A 167 -7.41 16.68 -14.00
CA GLY A 167 -7.31 17.81 -14.92
C GLY A 167 -5.97 17.94 -15.65
N HIS A 168 -4.94 17.20 -15.22
CA HIS A 168 -3.59 17.20 -15.78
C HIS A 168 -3.16 15.77 -16.12
N ARG A 169 -3.99 15.04 -16.85
CA ARG A 169 -3.64 13.67 -17.26
C ARG A 169 -2.47 13.73 -18.26
N PRO A 170 -1.27 13.21 -17.89
CA PRO A 170 -0.25 13.01 -18.91
C PRO A 170 -0.74 11.97 -19.92
N PRO A 171 -0.28 12.03 -21.18
CA PRO A 171 -0.65 11.05 -22.20
C PRO A 171 -0.43 9.65 -21.66
N GLU A 172 -1.36 8.75 -21.95
CA GLU A 172 -1.21 7.35 -21.57
C GLU A 172 0.08 6.82 -22.17
N PRO A 173 0.98 6.21 -21.34
CA PRO A 173 2.11 5.54 -21.92
C PRO A 173 1.56 4.45 -22.84
N VAL A 174 1.89 4.53 -24.13
CA VAL A 174 1.71 3.42 -25.05
C VAL A 174 2.47 2.25 -24.41
N CYS A 175 1.73 1.30 -23.83
CA CYS A 175 2.32 0.11 -23.26
C CYS A 175 2.96 -0.67 -24.41
N PRO A 176 4.29 -0.75 -24.53
CA PRO A 176 4.86 -1.67 -25.50
C PRO A 176 4.35 -3.05 -25.10
N MET A 177 3.64 -3.71 -26.02
CA MET A 177 3.20 -5.09 -25.81
C MET A 177 4.46 -5.90 -25.49
N LEU A 178 4.57 -6.37 -24.26
CA LEU A 178 5.60 -7.34 -23.90
C LEU A 178 5.42 -8.54 -24.82
N PRO A 179 6.48 -9.01 -25.49
CA PRO A 179 6.41 -10.24 -26.26
C PRO A 179 5.89 -11.36 -25.35
N PRO A 180 5.11 -12.31 -25.89
CA PRO A 180 4.58 -13.41 -25.11
C PRO A 180 5.74 -14.13 -24.42
N GLN A 181 5.67 -14.24 -23.09
CA GLN A 181 6.65 -15.00 -22.32
C GLN A 181 6.54 -16.47 -22.76
N THR A 182 7.49 -16.94 -23.52
CA THR A 182 7.67 -18.37 -23.81
C THR A 182 7.86 -19.10 -22.48
N ARG A 183 6.88 -19.94 -22.12
CA ARG A 183 7.00 -20.84 -20.98
C ARG A 183 8.21 -21.73 -21.19
N GLN A 184 9.23 -21.57 -20.35
CA GLN A 184 10.32 -22.54 -20.32
C GLN A 184 9.75 -23.89 -19.85
N PRO A 185 10.09 -25.01 -20.54
CA PRO A 185 9.62 -26.32 -20.11
C PRO A 185 10.24 -26.69 -18.75
N VAL A 186 9.37 -27.07 -17.83
CA VAL A 186 9.77 -27.63 -16.54
C VAL A 186 10.49 -28.94 -16.80
N LYS A 187 11.76 -29.05 -16.42
CA LYS A 187 12.50 -30.32 -16.42
C LYS A 187 11.83 -31.29 -15.43
N PRO A 188 11.46 -32.52 -15.87
CA PRO A 188 11.02 -33.54 -14.92
C PRO A 188 12.19 -33.99 -14.05
N ARG A 189 11.89 -34.28 -12.77
CA ARG A 189 12.81 -34.94 -11.82
C ARG A 189 12.91 -36.41 -12.11
#